data_8ce864756e7257f1641831ecadfc9dd3
#
_entry.id   8ce864756e7257f1641831ecadfc9dd3
#
_cell.length_a   1.000
_cell.length_b   1.000
_cell.length_c   1.000
_cell.angle_alpha   90.00
_cell.angle_beta   90.00
_cell.angle_gamma   90.00
#
_symmetry.space_group_name_H-M   'P 1'
#
loop_
_entity.id
_entity.type
_entity.pdbx_description
1 polymer ?
#
loop_
_entity_poly.entity_id
_entity_poly.type
_entity_poly.pdbx_seq_one_letter_code
_entity_poly.pdbx_strand_id
1 'polypeptide(L)'
;IQLTVVAIIIASLIAIPLAVWSEKHRRYTEWLLQITGVFQTLPSLAVLGLLIPLVGIGTPAALIALIIYALLPIFQNTYLGLTGVPQDTLNAGKALGLSRRRVLRLIQIPLAMPNIIAGIRTATVLIIGTATLASLIGAGGLGDFILLGIDRNNTDLILIGAIASAILAILGGQLINWLFRLRGWLRRITLSLLLILFIGGSVVPLLPDKSAPQTITIAGKLGSEPEILINMYAQLIKAEQPNTKVILKPSFGVTTFLYQALKSNKIDIYPEFTGTVTASLAKNPVKLPIGADAQTTYNAAQKVAKQQGLLLTKPMRFNDTYAIAVTQKAAQKYGLNSIGDLTKLPNAKAGMTAEFLDRSDGM
;
A
#
# COMPACT_ATOMS: atom_id res chain seq x y z
N ILE A 1 -3.77 -2.85 -10.70
CA ILE A 1 -4.92 -3.57 -11.32
C ILE A 1 -4.99 -4.99 -10.78
N GLN A 2 -3.92 -5.80 -10.83
CA GLN A 2 -3.95 -7.20 -10.34
C GLN A 2 -4.42 -7.29 -8.89
N LEU A 3 -3.84 -6.50 -7.98
CA LEU A 3 -4.22 -6.45 -6.57
C LEU A 3 -5.71 -6.13 -6.37
N THR A 4 -6.21 -5.15 -7.12
CA THR A 4 -7.61 -4.73 -7.05
C THR A 4 -8.55 -5.84 -7.51
N VAL A 5 -8.23 -6.51 -8.62
CA VAL A 5 -9.05 -7.64 -9.13
C VAL A 5 -9.07 -8.80 -8.15
N VAL A 6 -7.91 -9.20 -7.60
CA VAL A 6 -7.84 -10.27 -6.59
C VAL A 6 -8.65 -9.89 -5.35
N ALA A 7 -8.50 -8.66 -4.87
CA ALA A 7 -9.23 -8.18 -3.70
C ALA A 7 -10.75 -8.22 -3.89
N ILE A 8 -11.26 -7.79 -5.07
CA ILE A 8 -12.70 -7.84 -5.40
C ILE A 8 -13.19 -9.28 -5.44
N ILE A 9 -12.46 -10.19 -6.06
CA ILE A 9 -12.85 -11.60 -6.15
C ILE A 9 -12.94 -12.20 -4.75
N ILE A 10 -11.90 -12.04 -3.93
CA ILE A 10 -11.88 -12.60 -2.57
C ILE A 10 -12.97 -11.96 -1.71
N ALA A 11 -13.10 -10.64 -1.74
CA ALA A 11 -14.14 -9.93 -0.99
C ALA A 11 -15.55 -10.36 -1.41
N SER A 12 -15.78 -10.57 -2.71
CA SER A 12 -17.08 -11.06 -3.22
C SER A 12 -17.38 -12.49 -2.78
N LEU A 13 -16.37 -13.37 -2.78
CA LEU A 13 -16.48 -14.75 -2.32
C LEU A 13 -16.79 -14.84 -0.82
N ILE A 14 -16.39 -13.85 -0.04
CA ILE A 14 -16.68 -13.78 1.40
C ILE A 14 -18.00 -13.04 1.64
N ALA A 15 -18.17 -11.84 1.09
CA ALA A 15 -19.28 -10.95 1.40
C ALA A 15 -20.64 -11.46 0.89
N ILE A 16 -20.69 -12.03 -0.33
CA ILE A 16 -21.96 -12.51 -0.91
C ILE A 16 -22.52 -13.70 -0.13
N PRO A 17 -21.76 -14.79 0.16
CA PRO A 17 -22.27 -15.87 0.99
C PRO A 17 -22.63 -15.41 2.40
N LEU A 18 -21.84 -14.51 2.98
CA LEU A 18 -22.11 -13.94 4.30
C LEU A 18 -23.45 -13.16 4.33
N ALA A 19 -23.73 -12.36 3.28
CA ALA A 19 -25.00 -11.65 3.14
C ALA A 19 -26.20 -12.61 2.98
N VAL A 20 -26.03 -13.70 2.18
CA VAL A 20 -27.05 -14.73 2.04
C VAL A 20 -27.30 -15.46 3.38
N TRP A 21 -26.27 -15.72 4.15
CA TRP A 21 -26.42 -16.31 5.49
C TRP A 21 -27.10 -15.34 6.46
N SER A 22 -26.72 -14.07 6.42
CA SER A 22 -27.27 -13.00 7.28
C SER A 22 -28.74 -12.72 7.05
N GLU A 23 -29.26 -12.96 5.83
CA GLU A 23 -30.70 -12.81 5.53
C GLU A 23 -31.58 -13.64 6.47
N LYS A 24 -31.06 -14.78 6.94
CA LYS A 24 -31.77 -15.65 7.90
C LYS A 24 -31.58 -15.24 9.37
N HIS A 25 -30.54 -14.50 9.66
CA HIS A 25 -30.07 -14.24 11.01
C HIS A 25 -29.99 -12.74 11.29
N ARG A 26 -31.14 -12.07 11.24
CA ARG A 26 -31.26 -10.61 11.33
C ARG A 26 -30.49 -9.99 12.51
N ARG A 27 -30.43 -10.68 13.64
CA ARG A 27 -29.69 -10.21 14.83
C ARG A 27 -28.17 -10.11 14.58
N TYR A 28 -27.62 -11.05 13.82
CA TYR A 28 -26.18 -11.04 13.48
C TYR A 28 -25.87 -10.05 12.35
N THR A 29 -26.84 -9.74 11.50
CA THR A 29 -26.67 -8.79 10.41
C THR A 29 -26.33 -7.40 10.91
N GLU A 30 -27.01 -6.92 11.95
CA GLU A 30 -26.77 -5.61 12.54
C GLU A 30 -25.34 -5.51 13.09
N TRP A 31 -24.86 -6.55 13.76
CA TRP A 31 -23.47 -6.64 14.21
C TRP A 31 -22.47 -6.66 13.05
N LEU A 32 -22.74 -7.42 12.00
CA LEU A 32 -21.86 -7.48 10.83
C LEU A 32 -21.80 -6.14 10.09
N LEU A 33 -22.94 -5.44 9.96
CA LEU A 33 -22.97 -4.10 9.38
C LEU A 33 -22.19 -3.09 10.23
N GLN A 34 -22.33 -3.17 11.55
CA GLN A 34 -21.56 -2.30 12.46
C GLN A 34 -20.07 -2.58 12.37
N ILE A 35 -19.65 -3.84 12.48
CA ILE A 35 -18.23 -4.23 12.40
C ILE A 35 -17.60 -3.82 11.07
N THR A 36 -18.26 -4.16 9.96
CA THR A 36 -17.74 -3.80 8.63
C THR A 36 -17.77 -2.29 8.41
N GLY A 37 -18.76 -1.58 9.00
CA GLY A 37 -18.83 -0.13 9.00
C GLY A 37 -17.67 0.52 9.74
N VAL A 38 -17.31 0.02 10.92
CA VAL A 38 -16.14 0.50 11.68
C VAL A 38 -14.87 0.38 10.86
N PHE A 39 -14.66 -0.75 10.17
CA PHE A 39 -13.49 -0.90 9.31
C PHE A 39 -13.38 0.14 8.20
N GLN A 40 -14.51 0.63 7.67
CA GLN A 40 -14.51 1.71 6.68
C GLN A 40 -14.20 3.10 7.26
N THR A 41 -14.49 3.31 8.56
CA THR A 41 -14.16 4.58 9.21
C THR A 41 -12.68 4.69 9.59
N LEU A 42 -11.97 3.56 9.68
CA LEU A 42 -10.54 3.57 9.96
C LEU A 42 -9.77 4.20 8.79
N PRO A 43 -8.85 5.13 9.05
CA PRO A 43 -7.97 5.64 8.00
C PRO A 43 -7.20 4.49 7.33
N SER A 44 -7.19 4.46 6.01
CA SER A 44 -6.53 3.38 5.26
C SER A 44 -5.05 3.22 5.59
N LEU A 45 -4.35 4.32 5.87
CA LEU A 45 -2.97 4.31 6.35
C LEU A 45 -2.82 3.61 7.70
N ALA A 46 -3.79 3.80 8.61
CA ALA A 46 -3.77 3.13 9.92
C ALA A 46 -3.95 1.62 9.75
N VAL A 47 -4.88 1.18 8.89
CA VAL A 47 -5.07 -0.25 8.60
C VAL A 47 -3.81 -0.85 7.98
N LEU A 48 -3.19 -0.17 7.02
CA LEU A 48 -1.92 -0.60 6.43
C LEU A 48 -0.83 -0.70 7.49
N GLY A 49 -0.69 0.32 8.36
CA GLY A 49 0.29 0.35 9.45
C GLY A 49 0.12 -0.80 10.46
N LEU A 50 -1.13 -1.16 10.80
CA LEU A 50 -1.44 -2.28 11.69
C LEU A 50 -1.14 -3.65 11.05
N LEU A 51 -1.25 -3.76 9.73
CA LEU A 51 -0.99 -5.01 9.01
C LEU A 51 0.51 -5.29 8.81
N ILE A 52 1.34 -4.25 8.71
CA ILE A 52 2.77 -4.40 8.46
C ILE A 52 3.48 -5.33 9.46
N PRO A 53 3.28 -5.21 10.79
CA PRO A 53 3.90 -6.10 11.76
C PRO A 53 3.45 -7.57 11.64
N LEU A 54 2.26 -7.80 11.09
CA LEU A 54 1.64 -9.13 11.01
C LEU A 54 2.02 -9.87 9.72
N VAL A 55 2.01 -9.18 8.59
CA VAL A 55 2.17 -9.82 7.27
C VAL A 55 3.30 -9.23 6.43
N GLY A 56 4.05 -8.29 6.98
CA GLY A 56 5.14 -7.61 6.30
C GLY A 56 4.67 -6.48 5.38
N ILE A 57 5.65 -5.86 4.71
CA ILE A 57 5.45 -4.75 3.78
C ILE A 57 5.08 -5.26 2.38
N GLY A 58 4.38 -4.42 1.63
CA GLY A 58 4.11 -4.62 0.20
C GLY A 58 2.77 -5.28 -0.09
N THR A 59 2.76 -6.15 -1.08
CA THR A 59 1.55 -6.76 -1.67
C THR A 59 0.62 -7.46 -0.66
N PRO A 60 1.10 -8.26 0.33
CA PRO A 60 0.20 -8.96 1.24
C PRO A 60 -0.61 -8.00 2.13
N ALA A 61 0.04 -7.02 2.75
CA ALA A 61 -0.63 -6.03 3.59
C ALA A 61 -1.63 -5.19 2.78
N ALA A 62 -1.24 -4.75 1.57
CA ALA A 62 -2.10 -4.04 0.65
C ALA A 62 -3.33 -4.87 0.27
N LEU A 63 -3.15 -6.14 -0.09
CA LEU A 63 -4.24 -7.03 -0.49
C LEU A 63 -5.28 -7.20 0.64
N ILE A 64 -4.82 -7.49 1.86
CA ILE A 64 -5.71 -7.65 3.02
C ILE A 64 -6.49 -6.35 3.29
N ALA A 65 -5.83 -5.20 3.27
CA ALA A 65 -6.48 -3.91 3.46
C ALA A 65 -7.56 -3.68 2.38
N LEU A 66 -7.25 -3.91 1.11
CA LEU A 66 -8.21 -3.75 0.01
C LEU A 66 -9.41 -4.69 0.14
N ILE A 67 -9.19 -5.95 0.59
CA ILE A 67 -10.28 -6.89 0.87
C ILE A 67 -11.19 -6.34 1.97
N ILE A 68 -10.63 -5.87 3.09
CA ILE A 68 -11.39 -5.30 4.21
C ILE A 68 -12.28 -4.15 3.74
N TYR A 69 -11.73 -3.22 2.94
CA TYR A 69 -12.49 -2.08 2.45
C TYR A 69 -13.55 -2.47 1.40
N ALA A 70 -13.35 -3.53 0.65
CA ALA A 70 -14.32 -4.02 -0.33
C ALA A 70 -15.49 -4.78 0.32
N LEU A 71 -15.29 -5.37 1.51
CA LEU A 71 -16.29 -6.22 2.16
C LEU A 71 -17.62 -5.49 2.42
N LEU A 72 -17.58 -4.30 3.02
CA LEU A 72 -18.82 -3.60 3.42
C LEU A 72 -19.71 -3.26 2.22
N PRO A 73 -19.24 -2.57 1.16
CA PRO A 73 -20.14 -2.20 0.08
C PRO A 73 -20.73 -3.43 -0.63
N ILE A 74 -19.97 -4.53 -0.75
CA ILE A 74 -20.47 -5.76 -1.35
C ILE A 74 -21.48 -6.43 -0.43
N PHE A 75 -21.17 -6.57 0.86
CA PHE A 75 -22.06 -7.18 1.86
C PHE A 75 -23.37 -6.40 1.99
N GLN A 76 -23.29 -5.09 2.22
CA GLN A 76 -24.44 -4.22 2.44
C GLN A 76 -25.39 -4.22 1.23
N ASN A 77 -24.87 -4.02 0.02
CA ASN A 77 -25.71 -3.99 -1.18
C ASN A 77 -26.30 -5.37 -1.50
N THR A 78 -25.56 -6.45 -1.26
CA THR A 78 -26.07 -7.82 -1.41
C THR A 78 -27.20 -8.07 -0.42
N TYR A 79 -27.02 -7.72 0.83
CA TYR A 79 -28.04 -7.88 1.88
C TYR A 79 -29.30 -7.08 1.57
N LEU A 80 -29.15 -5.79 1.21
CA LEU A 80 -30.27 -4.93 0.80
C LEU A 80 -30.99 -5.48 -0.44
N GLY A 81 -30.25 -6.01 -1.41
CA GLY A 81 -30.83 -6.63 -2.59
C GLY A 81 -31.66 -7.87 -2.27
N LEU A 82 -31.17 -8.73 -1.36
CA LEU A 82 -31.86 -9.94 -0.94
C LEU A 82 -33.11 -9.63 -0.10
N THR A 83 -33.01 -8.70 0.85
CA THR A 83 -34.13 -8.32 1.72
C THR A 83 -35.15 -7.42 1.02
N GLY A 84 -34.76 -6.72 -0.04
CA GLY A 84 -35.64 -5.88 -0.85
C GLY A 84 -36.54 -6.64 -1.82
N VAL A 85 -36.39 -7.96 -1.96
CA VAL A 85 -37.31 -8.76 -2.79
C VAL A 85 -38.71 -8.80 -2.17
N PRO A 86 -39.78 -8.44 -2.93
CA PRO A 86 -41.16 -8.41 -2.41
C PRO A 86 -41.56 -9.76 -1.81
N GLN A 87 -42.16 -9.73 -0.61
CA GLN A 87 -42.54 -10.94 0.11
C GLN A 87 -43.57 -11.77 -0.66
N ASP A 88 -44.45 -11.12 -1.41
CA ASP A 88 -45.46 -11.79 -2.25
C ASP A 88 -44.81 -12.65 -3.33
N THR A 89 -43.73 -12.19 -3.92
CA THR A 89 -42.95 -12.96 -4.90
C THR A 89 -42.29 -14.20 -4.26
N LEU A 90 -41.80 -14.07 -3.03
CA LEU A 90 -41.24 -15.20 -2.28
C LEU A 90 -42.31 -16.20 -1.87
N ASN A 91 -43.51 -15.71 -1.48
CA ASN A 91 -44.64 -16.53 -1.12
C ASN A 91 -45.24 -17.28 -2.34
N ALA A 92 -45.30 -16.63 -3.49
CA ALA A 92 -45.71 -17.29 -4.75
C ALA A 92 -44.78 -18.45 -5.08
N GLY A 93 -43.46 -18.26 -4.94
CA GLY A 93 -42.47 -19.34 -5.14
C GLY A 93 -42.68 -20.52 -4.19
N LYS A 94 -43.02 -20.23 -2.92
CA LYS A 94 -43.35 -21.27 -1.91
C LYS A 94 -44.65 -21.99 -2.23
N ALA A 95 -45.69 -21.25 -2.66
CA ALA A 95 -46.97 -21.82 -3.05
C ALA A 95 -46.86 -22.78 -4.25
N LEU A 96 -45.89 -22.53 -5.14
CA LEU A 96 -45.51 -23.43 -6.25
C LEU A 96 -44.68 -24.67 -5.80
N GLY A 97 -44.53 -24.88 -4.50
CA GLY A 97 -43.79 -26.04 -3.95
C GLY A 97 -42.26 -25.91 -4.03
N LEU A 98 -41.71 -24.72 -4.31
CA LEU A 98 -40.26 -24.53 -4.36
C LEU A 98 -39.66 -24.60 -2.95
N SER A 99 -38.64 -25.45 -2.78
CA SER A 99 -37.87 -25.46 -1.56
C SER A 99 -37.15 -24.12 -1.35
N ARG A 100 -36.84 -23.77 -0.10
CA ARG A 100 -36.17 -22.50 0.26
C ARG A 100 -34.88 -22.27 -0.57
N ARG A 101 -34.09 -23.31 -0.83
CA ARG A 101 -32.87 -23.20 -1.66
C ARG A 101 -33.19 -22.89 -3.12
N ARG A 102 -34.31 -23.40 -3.65
CA ARG A 102 -34.78 -23.10 -5.00
C ARG A 102 -35.32 -21.68 -5.09
N VAL A 103 -36.12 -21.23 -4.13
CA VAL A 103 -36.57 -19.83 -4.04
C VAL A 103 -35.39 -18.87 -4.02
N LEU A 104 -34.36 -19.14 -3.20
CA LEU A 104 -33.15 -18.32 -3.14
C LEU A 104 -32.43 -18.24 -4.50
N ARG A 105 -32.19 -19.39 -5.17
CA ARG A 105 -31.44 -19.43 -6.43
C ARG A 105 -32.19 -18.95 -7.63
N LEU A 106 -33.49 -19.23 -7.72
CA LEU A 106 -34.29 -18.98 -8.93
C LEU A 106 -35.06 -17.66 -8.88
N ILE A 107 -35.30 -17.12 -7.70
CA ILE A 107 -36.09 -15.91 -7.51
C ILE A 107 -35.26 -14.82 -6.82
N GLN A 108 -34.80 -15.09 -5.61
CA GLN A 108 -34.24 -14.04 -4.75
C GLN A 108 -32.89 -13.52 -5.25
N ILE A 109 -31.94 -14.41 -5.57
CA ILE A 109 -30.62 -14.00 -6.12
C ILE A 109 -30.76 -13.28 -7.47
N PRO A 110 -31.52 -13.78 -8.47
CA PRO A 110 -31.72 -13.05 -9.73
C PRO A 110 -32.32 -11.66 -9.55
N LEU A 111 -33.30 -11.50 -8.66
CA LEU A 111 -33.93 -10.20 -8.38
C LEU A 111 -32.99 -9.27 -7.57
N ALA A 112 -32.13 -9.81 -6.73
CA ALA A 112 -31.12 -9.08 -5.99
C ALA A 112 -29.88 -8.72 -6.84
N MET A 113 -29.72 -9.33 -8.02
CA MET A 113 -28.51 -9.19 -8.84
C MET A 113 -28.15 -7.74 -9.16
N PRO A 114 -29.07 -6.82 -9.49
CA PRO A 114 -28.72 -5.42 -9.73
C PRO A 114 -28.03 -4.77 -8.52
N ASN A 115 -28.51 -5.05 -7.29
CA ASN A 115 -27.92 -4.54 -6.08
C ASN A 115 -26.56 -5.18 -5.78
N ILE A 116 -26.42 -6.49 -6.01
CA ILE A 116 -25.12 -7.19 -5.88
C ILE A 116 -24.08 -6.55 -6.80
N ILE A 117 -24.44 -6.31 -8.05
CA ILE A 117 -23.56 -5.66 -9.03
C ILE A 117 -23.22 -4.24 -8.60
N ALA A 118 -24.20 -3.48 -8.09
CA ALA A 118 -23.97 -2.14 -7.55
C ALA A 118 -22.97 -2.17 -6.40
N GLY A 119 -23.05 -3.15 -5.50
CA GLY A 119 -22.10 -3.34 -4.41
C GLY A 119 -20.68 -3.62 -4.89
N ILE A 120 -20.52 -4.53 -5.85
CA ILE A 120 -19.22 -4.86 -6.46
C ILE A 120 -18.64 -3.63 -7.17
N ARG A 121 -19.45 -2.89 -7.91
CA ARG A 121 -19.02 -1.66 -8.58
C ARG A 121 -18.56 -0.60 -7.58
N THR A 122 -19.32 -0.35 -6.52
CA THR A 122 -18.95 0.61 -5.47
C THR A 122 -17.66 0.20 -4.79
N ALA A 123 -17.50 -1.08 -4.44
CA ALA A 123 -16.26 -1.62 -3.90
C ALA A 123 -15.08 -1.39 -4.86
N THR A 124 -15.27 -1.64 -6.16
CA THR A 124 -14.22 -1.46 -7.17
C THR A 124 -13.72 -0.04 -7.22
N VAL A 125 -14.62 0.94 -7.29
CA VAL A 125 -14.25 2.36 -7.34
C VAL A 125 -13.52 2.76 -6.05
N LEU A 126 -14.03 2.33 -4.90
CA LEU A 126 -13.45 2.64 -3.59
C LEU A 126 -12.04 2.05 -3.44
N ILE A 127 -11.85 0.78 -3.78
CA ILE A 127 -10.54 0.15 -3.59
C ILE A 127 -9.50 0.56 -4.65
N ILE A 128 -9.89 1.04 -5.82
CA ILE A 128 -8.94 1.65 -6.76
C ILE A 128 -8.38 2.95 -6.15
N GLY A 129 -9.23 3.76 -5.52
CA GLY A 129 -8.78 4.95 -4.81
C GLY A 129 -7.85 4.61 -3.64
N THR A 130 -8.22 3.65 -2.79
CA THR A 130 -7.38 3.24 -1.66
C THR A 130 -6.11 2.51 -2.08
N ALA A 131 -6.10 1.83 -3.23
CA ALA A 131 -4.92 1.17 -3.77
C ALA A 131 -3.78 2.15 -4.11
N THR A 132 -4.09 3.44 -4.36
CA THR A 132 -3.03 4.45 -4.55
C THR A 132 -2.22 4.66 -3.28
N LEU A 133 -2.81 4.49 -2.10
CA LEU A 133 -2.11 4.58 -0.81
C LEU A 133 -1.26 3.33 -0.50
N ALA A 134 -1.55 2.20 -1.16
CA ALA A 134 -0.73 1.00 -1.04
C ALA A 134 0.69 1.19 -1.62
N SER A 135 0.90 2.18 -2.47
CA SER A 135 2.24 2.59 -2.94
C SER A 135 3.14 3.03 -1.79
N LEU A 136 2.59 3.65 -0.73
CA LEU A 136 3.34 4.06 0.47
C LEU A 136 4.02 2.88 1.19
N ILE A 137 3.48 1.67 1.02
CA ILE A 137 4.04 0.45 1.60
C ILE A 137 4.72 -0.43 0.54
N GLY A 138 5.09 0.15 -0.59
CA GLY A 138 5.83 -0.54 -1.64
C GLY A 138 5.01 -1.55 -2.46
N ALA A 139 3.69 -1.46 -2.46
CA ALA A 139 2.85 -2.31 -3.32
C ALA A 139 2.81 -1.83 -4.78
N GLY A 140 3.36 -0.64 -5.05
CA GLY A 140 3.47 -0.08 -6.39
C GLY A 140 2.13 0.37 -6.99
N GLY A 141 2.19 0.93 -8.20
CA GLY A 141 1.01 1.28 -8.97
C GLY A 141 0.91 2.76 -9.34
N LEU A 142 -0.32 3.23 -9.64
CA LEU A 142 -0.54 4.64 -10.02
C LEU A 142 -0.27 5.61 -8.87
N GLY A 143 -0.31 5.13 -7.63
CA GLY A 143 0.04 5.91 -6.45
C GLY A 143 1.51 6.33 -6.42
N ASP A 144 2.41 5.60 -7.07
CA ASP A 144 3.83 5.95 -7.14
C ASP A 144 4.04 7.30 -7.83
N PHE A 145 3.25 7.61 -8.87
CA PHE A 145 3.30 8.92 -9.54
C PHE A 145 2.85 10.04 -8.61
N ILE A 146 1.81 9.80 -7.79
CA ILE A 146 1.30 10.77 -6.83
C ILE A 146 2.37 11.04 -5.76
N LEU A 147 2.94 9.97 -5.18
CA LEU A 147 3.97 10.10 -4.15
C LEU A 147 5.23 10.77 -4.68
N LEU A 148 5.70 10.37 -5.86
CA LEU A 148 6.84 10.98 -6.51
C LEU A 148 6.60 12.48 -6.81
N GLY A 149 5.36 12.82 -7.22
CA GLY A 149 4.97 14.19 -7.45
C GLY A 149 4.95 15.03 -6.17
N ILE A 150 4.47 14.47 -5.05
CA ILE A 150 4.50 15.12 -3.74
C ILE A 150 5.95 15.34 -3.29
N ASP A 151 6.78 14.30 -3.38
CA ASP A 151 8.19 14.32 -2.97
C ASP A 151 9.00 15.36 -3.76
N ARG A 152 8.77 15.44 -5.08
CA ARG A 152 9.44 16.40 -5.97
C ARG A 152 8.76 17.77 -6.08
N ASN A 153 7.69 18.01 -5.32
CA ASN A 153 6.85 19.20 -5.44
C ASN A 153 6.43 19.48 -6.91
N ASN A 154 6.11 18.39 -7.63
CA ASN A 154 5.73 18.41 -9.04
C ASN A 154 4.24 18.11 -9.21
N THR A 155 3.45 19.17 -9.44
CA THR A 155 2.00 19.08 -9.58
C THR A 155 1.57 18.25 -10.80
N ASP A 156 2.35 18.23 -11.87
CA ASP A 156 2.00 17.47 -13.09
C ASP A 156 2.02 15.97 -12.83
N LEU A 157 3.01 15.47 -12.09
CA LEU A 157 3.07 14.06 -11.69
C LEU A 157 1.90 13.68 -10.78
N ILE A 158 1.51 14.56 -9.84
CA ILE A 158 0.35 14.33 -8.97
C ILE A 158 -0.92 14.22 -9.82
N LEU A 159 -1.11 15.15 -10.76
CA LEU A 159 -2.27 15.18 -11.66
C LEU A 159 -2.33 13.95 -12.55
N ILE A 160 -1.21 13.54 -13.14
CA ILE A 160 -1.13 12.32 -13.97
C ILE A 160 -1.57 11.09 -13.16
N GLY A 161 -1.02 10.89 -11.96
CA GLY A 161 -1.38 9.77 -11.09
C GLY A 161 -2.85 9.80 -10.66
N ALA A 162 -3.36 10.97 -10.27
CA ALA A 162 -4.74 11.15 -9.83
C ALA A 162 -5.75 10.94 -10.97
N ILE A 163 -5.54 11.56 -12.13
CA ILE A 163 -6.42 11.44 -13.31
C ILE A 163 -6.41 10.00 -13.81
N ALA A 164 -5.24 9.37 -13.93
CA ALA A 164 -5.13 7.97 -14.36
C ALA A 164 -5.88 7.03 -13.40
N SER A 165 -5.78 7.26 -12.09
CA SER A 165 -6.51 6.49 -11.07
C SER A 165 -8.02 6.68 -11.17
N ALA A 166 -8.48 7.91 -11.39
CA ALA A 166 -9.89 8.23 -11.57
C ALA A 166 -10.46 7.58 -12.84
N ILE A 167 -9.75 7.67 -13.96
CA ILE A 167 -10.13 7.01 -15.21
C ILE A 167 -10.23 5.50 -15.01
N LEU A 168 -9.23 4.89 -14.35
CA LEU A 168 -9.23 3.47 -14.06
C LEU A 168 -10.43 3.05 -13.19
N ALA A 169 -10.78 3.85 -12.19
CA ALA A 169 -11.95 3.60 -11.33
C ALA A 169 -13.26 3.66 -12.12
N ILE A 170 -13.42 4.67 -12.98
CA ILE A 170 -14.60 4.82 -13.85
C ILE A 170 -14.70 3.62 -14.82
N LEU A 171 -13.61 3.31 -15.53
CA LEU A 171 -13.55 2.21 -16.47
C LEU A 171 -13.80 0.85 -15.81
N GLY A 172 -13.22 0.62 -14.62
CA GLY A 172 -13.46 -0.58 -13.82
C GLY A 172 -14.93 -0.74 -13.44
N GLY A 173 -15.55 0.33 -12.96
CA GLY A 173 -16.97 0.35 -12.62
C GLY A 173 -17.89 0.13 -13.84
N GLN A 174 -17.54 0.72 -14.99
CA GLN A 174 -18.29 0.53 -16.24
C GLN A 174 -18.11 -0.88 -16.79
N LEU A 175 -16.91 -1.43 -16.75
CA LEU A 175 -16.62 -2.80 -17.17
C LEU A 175 -17.48 -3.82 -16.42
N ILE A 176 -17.62 -3.66 -15.09
CA ILE A 176 -18.47 -4.52 -14.27
C ILE A 176 -19.90 -4.43 -14.76
N ASN A 177 -20.46 -3.23 -14.93
CA ASN A 177 -21.83 -3.06 -15.43
C ASN A 177 -22.03 -3.69 -16.82
N TRP A 178 -21.08 -3.51 -17.72
CA TRP A 178 -21.13 -4.07 -19.07
C TRP A 178 -21.10 -5.59 -19.04
N LEU A 179 -20.20 -6.20 -18.26
CA LEU A 179 -20.08 -7.65 -18.10
C LEU A 179 -21.40 -8.29 -17.66
N PHE A 180 -22.11 -7.68 -16.74
CA PHE A 180 -23.36 -8.21 -16.21
C PHE A 180 -24.57 -7.96 -17.14
N ARG A 181 -24.48 -7.01 -18.08
CA ARG A 181 -25.49 -6.80 -19.13
C ARG A 181 -25.40 -7.82 -20.27
N LEU A 182 -24.26 -8.50 -20.40
CA LEU A 182 -24.08 -9.52 -21.45
C LEU A 182 -25.03 -10.71 -21.25
N ARG A 183 -25.52 -11.29 -22.35
CA ARG A 183 -26.28 -12.54 -22.35
C ARG A 183 -25.49 -13.66 -21.65
N GLY A 184 -26.19 -14.58 -20.98
CA GLY A 184 -25.58 -15.57 -20.10
C GLY A 184 -24.40 -16.36 -20.66
N TRP A 185 -24.44 -16.75 -21.96
CA TRP A 185 -23.33 -17.46 -22.61
C TRP A 185 -22.15 -16.53 -22.96
N LEU A 186 -22.44 -15.34 -23.48
CA LEU A 186 -21.41 -14.31 -23.76
C LEU A 186 -20.70 -13.90 -22.47
N ARG A 187 -21.43 -13.69 -21.39
CA ARG A 187 -20.86 -13.38 -20.08
C ARG A 187 -19.90 -14.47 -19.61
N ARG A 188 -20.28 -15.76 -19.76
CA ARG A 188 -19.38 -16.87 -19.38
C ARG A 188 -18.10 -16.87 -20.19
N ILE A 189 -18.19 -16.69 -21.51
CA ILE A 189 -17.02 -16.62 -22.41
C ILE A 189 -16.13 -15.44 -22.01
N THR A 190 -16.69 -14.25 -21.83
CA THR A 190 -15.93 -13.05 -21.50
C THR A 190 -15.26 -13.18 -20.15
N LEU A 191 -15.96 -13.70 -19.13
CA LEU A 191 -15.38 -13.95 -17.81
C LEU A 191 -14.26 -15.01 -17.87
N SER A 192 -14.43 -16.07 -18.65
CA SER A 192 -13.40 -17.10 -18.85
C SER A 192 -12.18 -16.54 -19.56
N LEU A 193 -12.36 -15.73 -20.60
CA LEU A 193 -11.25 -15.05 -21.31
C LEU A 193 -10.51 -14.08 -20.38
N LEU A 194 -11.23 -13.26 -19.61
CA LEU A 194 -10.62 -12.34 -18.63
C LEU A 194 -9.88 -13.12 -17.55
N LEU A 195 -10.41 -14.23 -17.08
CA LEU A 195 -9.75 -15.09 -16.09
C LEU A 195 -8.48 -15.73 -16.65
N ILE A 196 -8.52 -16.24 -17.88
CA ILE A 196 -7.35 -16.81 -18.56
C ILE A 196 -6.27 -15.75 -18.75
N LEU A 197 -6.65 -14.55 -19.21
CA LEU A 197 -5.74 -13.43 -19.41
C LEU A 197 -5.15 -12.96 -18.08
N PHE A 198 -5.96 -12.95 -17.02
CA PHE A 198 -5.52 -12.60 -15.66
C PHE A 198 -4.56 -13.65 -15.10
N ILE A 199 -4.89 -14.95 -15.19
CA ILE A 199 -4.03 -16.05 -14.76
C ILE A 199 -2.75 -16.07 -15.60
N GLY A 200 -2.83 -15.95 -16.91
CA GLY A 200 -1.68 -15.88 -17.81
C GLY A 200 -0.74 -14.74 -17.44
N GLY A 201 -1.29 -13.52 -17.27
CA GLY A 201 -0.51 -12.35 -16.85
C GLY A 201 0.07 -12.44 -15.43
N SER A 202 -0.52 -13.27 -14.56
CA SER A 202 -0.04 -13.47 -13.18
C SER A 202 0.95 -14.62 -13.06
N VAL A 203 0.82 -15.65 -13.89
CA VAL A 203 1.64 -16.87 -13.84
C VAL A 203 2.90 -16.75 -14.69
N VAL A 204 2.84 -16.05 -15.83
CA VAL A 204 4.03 -15.87 -16.69
C VAL A 204 5.23 -15.29 -15.95
N PRO A 205 5.11 -14.29 -15.06
CA PRO A 205 6.24 -13.80 -14.27
C PRO A 205 6.74 -14.78 -13.20
N LEU A 206 5.95 -15.82 -12.86
CA LEU A 206 6.31 -16.82 -11.86
C LEU A 206 6.98 -18.06 -12.46
N LEU A 207 6.95 -18.20 -13.79
CA LEU A 207 7.66 -19.28 -14.46
C LEU A 207 9.18 -19.05 -14.32
N PRO A 208 9.94 -20.04 -13.79
CA PRO A 208 11.39 -19.90 -13.66
C PRO A 208 12.00 -19.84 -15.07
N ASP A 209 12.35 -18.64 -15.47
CA ASP A 209 13.21 -18.45 -16.64
C ASP A 209 14.63 -18.88 -16.24
N LYS A 210 15.04 -20.06 -16.67
CA LYS A 210 16.38 -20.60 -16.42
C LYS A 210 17.50 -19.73 -17.03
N SER A 211 17.14 -18.82 -17.92
CA SER A 211 18.03 -17.85 -18.57
C SER A 211 17.87 -16.44 -17.98
N ALA A 212 17.03 -16.24 -16.97
CA ALA A 212 16.81 -14.91 -16.41
C ALA A 212 18.10 -14.39 -15.77
N PRO A 213 18.55 -13.20 -16.14
CA PRO A 213 19.71 -12.58 -15.51
C PRO A 213 19.43 -12.39 -14.01
N GLN A 214 20.47 -12.51 -13.20
CA GLN A 214 20.39 -12.22 -11.78
C GLN A 214 19.76 -10.83 -11.60
N THR A 215 18.70 -10.74 -10.80
CA THR A 215 18.01 -9.49 -10.58
C THR A 215 18.40 -8.93 -9.22
N ILE A 216 18.84 -7.68 -9.17
CA ILE A 216 19.14 -6.94 -7.95
C ILE A 216 18.18 -5.77 -7.85
N THR A 217 17.44 -5.69 -6.76
CA THR A 217 16.51 -4.59 -6.47
C THR A 217 17.15 -3.62 -5.48
N ILE A 218 17.32 -2.37 -5.88
CA ILE A 218 17.90 -1.31 -5.06
C ILE A 218 16.80 -0.29 -4.75
N ALA A 219 16.58 0.01 -3.46
CA ALA A 219 15.60 0.99 -3.04
C ALA A 219 16.26 2.23 -2.43
N GLY A 220 15.60 3.38 -2.60
CA GLY A 220 15.98 4.66 -1.97
C GLY A 220 14.91 5.15 -1.02
N LYS A 221 15.31 5.86 0.01
CA LYS A 221 14.40 6.64 0.86
C LYS A 221 13.71 7.74 0.05
N LEU A 222 12.75 8.42 0.67
CA LEU A 222 12.20 9.65 0.14
C LEU A 222 13.30 10.71 0.02
N GLY A 223 13.29 11.47 -1.07
CA GLY A 223 14.23 12.53 -1.34
C GLY A 223 15.15 12.31 -2.54
N SER A 224 15.75 13.40 -3.03
CA SER A 224 16.60 13.39 -4.22
C SER A 224 17.97 12.75 -3.99
N GLU A 225 18.53 12.90 -2.80
CA GLU A 225 19.82 12.31 -2.44
C GLU A 225 19.82 10.77 -2.51
N PRO A 226 18.87 10.04 -1.85
CA PRO A 226 18.79 8.60 -1.98
C PRO A 226 18.57 8.14 -3.41
N GLU A 227 17.87 8.93 -4.23
CA GLU A 227 17.67 8.62 -5.64
C GLU A 227 18.99 8.69 -6.43
N ILE A 228 19.82 9.69 -6.17
CA ILE A 228 21.16 9.79 -6.77
C ILE A 228 21.99 8.58 -6.37
N LEU A 229 22.03 8.22 -5.08
CA LEU A 229 22.82 7.10 -4.57
C LEU A 229 22.42 5.76 -5.19
N ILE A 230 21.14 5.45 -5.29
CA ILE A 230 20.69 4.18 -5.91
C ILE A 230 21.00 4.13 -7.41
N ASN A 231 20.96 5.27 -8.11
CA ASN A 231 21.39 5.34 -9.52
C ASN A 231 22.89 5.12 -9.66
N MET A 232 23.71 5.66 -8.77
CA MET A 232 25.16 5.40 -8.76
C MET A 232 25.44 3.91 -8.52
N TYR A 233 24.77 3.26 -7.55
CA TYR A 233 24.91 1.82 -7.33
C TYR A 233 24.50 1.00 -8.54
N ALA A 234 23.41 1.37 -9.19
CA ALA A 234 22.96 0.68 -10.40
C ALA A 234 23.99 0.75 -11.53
N GLN A 235 24.62 1.91 -11.72
CA GLN A 235 25.67 2.09 -12.72
C GLN A 235 26.92 1.25 -12.39
N LEU A 236 27.35 1.25 -11.13
CA LEU A 236 28.49 0.46 -10.69
C LEU A 236 28.24 -1.05 -10.88
N ILE A 237 27.08 -1.54 -10.46
CA ILE A 237 26.71 -2.96 -10.61
C ILE A 237 26.66 -3.34 -12.09
N LYS A 238 26.08 -2.51 -12.94
CA LYS A 238 26.04 -2.78 -14.39
C LYS A 238 27.42 -2.75 -15.06
N ALA A 239 28.33 -1.91 -14.55
CA ALA A 239 29.70 -1.86 -15.05
C ALA A 239 30.50 -3.15 -14.73
N GLU A 240 30.31 -3.66 -13.50
CA GLU A 240 31.00 -4.89 -13.04
C GLU A 240 30.28 -6.17 -13.50
N GLN A 241 28.96 -6.14 -13.61
CA GLN A 241 28.14 -7.28 -13.97
C GLN A 241 27.11 -6.88 -15.05
N PRO A 242 27.49 -6.77 -16.32
CA PRO A 242 26.62 -6.28 -17.41
C PRO A 242 25.33 -7.08 -17.59
N ASN A 243 25.36 -8.38 -17.28
CA ASN A 243 24.21 -9.28 -17.41
C ASN A 243 23.23 -9.23 -16.23
N THR A 244 23.52 -8.43 -15.20
CA THR A 244 22.65 -8.30 -14.04
C THR A 244 21.52 -7.31 -14.35
N LYS A 245 20.28 -7.72 -14.11
CA LYS A 245 19.12 -6.84 -14.19
C LYS A 245 18.98 -6.04 -12.89
N VAL A 246 19.22 -4.74 -12.95
CA VAL A 246 19.03 -3.85 -11.79
C VAL A 246 17.66 -3.20 -11.86
N ILE A 247 16.87 -3.36 -10.79
CA ILE A 247 15.56 -2.71 -10.60
C ILE A 247 15.73 -1.63 -9.53
N LEU A 248 15.44 -0.38 -9.90
CA LEU A 248 15.46 0.75 -8.97
C LEU A 248 14.06 1.02 -8.44
N LYS A 249 13.98 1.26 -7.14
CA LYS A 249 12.77 1.71 -6.43
C LYS A 249 13.07 3.02 -5.72
N PRO A 250 13.04 4.16 -6.43
CA PRO A 250 13.22 5.47 -5.81
C PRO A 250 12.01 5.80 -4.92
N SER A 251 12.22 6.66 -3.92
CA SER A 251 11.16 7.13 -3.01
C SER A 251 10.30 5.99 -2.44
N PHE A 252 10.94 4.86 -2.12
CA PHE A 252 10.25 3.63 -1.71
C PHE A 252 9.60 3.75 -0.32
N GLY A 253 10.07 4.67 0.52
CA GLY A 253 9.50 4.94 1.84
C GLY A 253 10.53 5.45 2.84
N VAL A 254 10.12 5.47 4.12
CA VAL A 254 10.95 5.88 5.25
C VAL A 254 11.85 4.74 5.75
N THR A 255 12.79 5.06 6.62
CA THR A 255 13.79 4.13 7.20
C THR A 255 13.23 2.79 7.61
N THR A 256 12.16 2.78 8.41
CA THR A 256 11.56 1.55 8.93
C THR A 256 11.00 0.65 7.83
N PHE A 257 10.45 1.24 6.77
CA PHE A 257 9.90 0.49 5.62
C PHE A 257 11.02 -0.17 4.81
N LEU A 258 12.07 0.57 4.46
CA LEU A 258 13.20 0.00 3.71
C LEU A 258 13.88 -1.12 4.49
N TYR A 259 14.07 -0.90 5.78
CA TYR A 259 14.65 -1.90 6.66
C TYR A 259 13.81 -3.21 6.69
N GLN A 260 12.50 -3.12 6.84
CA GLN A 260 11.63 -4.29 6.81
C GLN A 260 11.56 -4.92 5.40
N ALA A 261 11.62 -4.12 4.35
CA ALA A 261 11.68 -4.62 2.97
C ALA A 261 12.97 -5.41 2.71
N LEU A 262 14.12 -4.95 3.24
CA LEU A 262 15.39 -5.67 3.17
C LEU A 262 15.31 -7.00 3.95
N LYS A 263 14.80 -6.97 5.18
CA LYS A 263 14.64 -8.19 6.01
C LYS A 263 13.69 -9.22 5.41
N SER A 264 12.71 -8.79 4.64
CA SER A 264 11.74 -9.66 3.96
C SER A 264 12.15 -10.03 2.52
N ASN A 265 13.38 -9.73 2.12
CA ASN A 265 13.91 -9.99 0.78
C ASN A 265 13.07 -9.36 -0.35
N LYS A 266 12.44 -8.21 -0.09
CA LYS A 266 11.70 -7.43 -1.11
C LYS A 266 12.59 -6.44 -1.85
N ILE A 267 13.71 -6.11 -1.26
CA ILE A 267 14.83 -5.37 -1.83
C ILE A 267 16.12 -6.03 -1.40
N ASP A 268 17.18 -5.85 -2.17
CA ASP A 268 18.50 -6.44 -1.92
C ASP A 268 19.47 -5.43 -1.31
N ILE A 269 19.33 -4.15 -1.68
CA ILE A 269 20.24 -3.08 -1.28
C ILE A 269 19.44 -1.79 -1.04
N TYR A 270 19.82 -1.04 -0.03
CA TYR A 270 19.45 0.38 0.11
C TYR A 270 20.54 1.17 0.84
N PRO A 271 20.76 2.47 0.51
CA PRO A 271 21.66 3.34 1.24
C PRO A 271 21.08 3.74 2.59
N GLU A 272 21.88 3.65 3.65
CA GLU A 272 21.48 4.02 5.00
C GLU A 272 22.61 4.77 5.71
N PHE A 273 22.23 5.68 6.59
CA PHE A 273 23.17 6.42 7.43
C PHE A 273 23.54 5.63 8.71
N THR A 274 24.82 5.62 9.05
CA THR A 274 25.31 4.90 10.23
C THR A 274 24.65 5.38 11.53
N GLY A 275 24.39 6.68 11.66
CA GLY A 275 23.64 7.26 12.77
C GLY A 275 22.21 6.71 12.85
N THR A 276 21.51 6.62 11.73
CA THR A 276 20.15 6.05 11.68
C THR A 276 20.14 4.56 12.08
N VAL A 277 21.14 3.79 11.65
CA VAL A 277 21.26 2.38 12.04
C VAL A 277 21.37 2.23 13.55
N THR A 278 22.19 3.05 14.20
CA THR A 278 22.44 2.99 15.66
C THR A 278 21.28 3.56 16.48
N ALA A 279 20.61 4.61 15.99
CA ALA A 279 19.54 5.28 16.73
C ALA A 279 18.16 4.62 16.53
N SER A 280 17.81 4.26 15.28
CA SER A 280 16.44 3.88 14.93
C SER A 280 16.25 2.40 14.59
N LEU A 281 17.30 1.70 14.12
CA LEU A 281 17.18 0.30 13.69
C LEU A 281 17.70 -0.71 14.74
N ALA A 282 18.40 -0.25 15.75
CA ALA A 282 18.78 -1.07 16.90
C ALA A 282 17.55 -1.37 17.77
N LYS A 283 17.47 -2.58 18.35
CA LYS A 283 16.41 -2.92 19.33
C LYS A 283 16.36 -1.94 20.51
N ASN A 284 17.55 -1.53 20.94
CA ASN A 284 17.74 -0.44 21.90
C ASN A 284 18.72 0.55 21.28
N PRO A 285 18.45 1.86 21.32
CA PRO A 285 19.36 2.86 20.79
C PRO A 285 20.77 2.68 21.35
N VAL A 286 21.77 2.69 20.48
CA VAL A 286 23.16 2.56 20.89
C VAL A 286 23.65 3.91 21.39
N LYS A 287 23.98 3.98 22.65
CA LYS A 287 24.59 5.19 23.22
C LYS A 287 26.02 5.33 22.71
N LEU A 288 26.25 6.28 21.83
CA LEU A 288 27.58 6.66 21.37
C LEU A 288 28.15 7.79 22.24
N PRO A 289 29.48 7.87 22.41
CA PRO A 289 30.12 9.02 23.06
C PRO A 289 29.76 10.32 22.33
N ILE A 290 29.62 11.41 23.08
CA ILE A 290 29.42 12.74 22.47
C ILE A 290 30.66 13.06 21.62
N GLY A 291 30.44 13.43 20.36
CA GLY A 291 31.53 13.69 19.41
C GLY A 291 32.17 12.42 18.83
N ALA A 292 31.52 11.26 18.90
CA ALA A 292 32.00 10.03 18.30
C ALA A 292 32.35 10.27 16.81
N ASP A 293 33.52 9.75 16.40
CA ASP A 293 33.97 9.84 15.02
C ASP A 293 33.17 8.90 14.08
N ALA A 294 33.34 9.10 12.80
CA ALA A 294 32.65 8.31 11.77
C ALA A 294 32.99 6.82 11.87
N GLN A 295 34.22 6.45 12.22
CA GLN A 295 34.64 5.06 12.33
C GLN A 295 33.99 4.37 13.53
N THR A 296 33.92 5.03 14.68
CA THR A 296 33.27 4.53 15.89
C THR A 296 31.77 4.31 15.63
N THR A 297 31.10 5.27 14.97
CA THR A 297 29.69 5.16 14.59
C THR A 297 29.47 4.03 13.61
N TYR A 298 30.33 3.88 12.59
CA TYR A 298 30.26 2.79 11.64
C TYR A 298 30.44 1.41 12.29
N ASN A 299 31.40 1.25 13.18
CA ASN A 299 31.63 -0.01 13.90
C ASN A 299 30.41 -0.42 14.73
N ALA A 300 29.79 0.55 15.40
CA ALA A 300 28.56 0.33 16.14
C ALA A 300 27.40 -0.07 15.22
N ALA A 301 27.20 0.64 14.11
CA ALA A 301 26.19 0.34 13.10
C ALA A 301 26.38 -1.06 12.48
N GLN A 302 27.63 -1.44 12.18
CA GLN A 302 27.96 -2.77 11.65
C GLN A 302 27.59 -3.89 12.62
N LYS A 303 27.85 -3.67 13.93
CA LYS A 303 27.45 -4.61 14.99
C LYS A 303 25.93 -4.78 15.05
N VAL A 304 25.19 -3.68 14.97
CA VAL A 304 23.71 -3.70 14.93
C VAL A 304 23.20 -4.46 13.70
N ALA A 305 23.70 -4.14 12.51
CA ALA A 305 23.32 -4.81 11.28
C ALA A 305 23.59 -6.33 11.35
N LYS A 306 24.80 -6.72 11.80
CA LYS A 306 25.18 -8.13 11.94
C LYS A 306 24.29 -8.90 12.92
N GLN A 307 23.90 -8.30 14.05
CA GLN A 307 22.98 -8.90 15.01
C GLN A 307 21.59 -9.16 14.42
N GLN A 308 21.24 -8.49 13.35
CA GLN A 308 19.97 -8.60 12.66
C GLN A 308 20.03 -9.42 11.36
N GLY A 309 21.19 -10.06 11.09
CA GLY A 309 21.42 -10.87 9.90
C GLY A 309 21.62 -10.05 8.62
N LEU A 310 21.98 -8.76 8.75
CA LEU A 310 22.22 -7.85 7.65
C LEU A 310 23.72 -7.56 7.50
N LEU A 311 24.13 -7.26 6.28
CA LEU A 311 25.49 -6.83 5.95
C LEU A 311 25.51 -5.32 5.73
N LEU A 312 26.38 -4.62 6.45
CA LEU A 312 26.71 -3.24 6.18
C LEU A 312 28.05 -3.18 5.45
N THR A 313 28.05 -2.62 4.24
CA THR A 313 29.26 -2.45 3.42
C THR A 313 30.18 -1.38 4.00
N LYS A 314 31.37 -1.19 3.43
CA LYS A 314 32.24 -0.08 3.82
C LYS A 314 31.52 1.26 3.66
N PRO A 315 31.73 2.23 4.57
CA PRO A 315 31.07 3.51 4.49
C PRO A 315 31.54 4.30 3.27
N MET A 316 30.65 5.04 2.67
CA MET A 316 31.02 6.02 1.64
C MET A 316 31.76 7.21 2.29
N ARG A 317 32.58 7.89 1.50
CA ARG A 317 33.21 9.16 1.91
C ARG A 317 32.23 10.32 1.80
N PHE A 318 31.02 10.13 2.29
CA PHE A 318 29.94 11.08 2.25
C PHE A 318 29.42 11.26 3.66
N ASN A 319 29.28 12.50 4.10
CA ASN A 319 28.77 12.84 5.42
C ASN A 319 27.57 13.78 5.23
N ASP A 320 26.43 13.35 5.73
CA ASP A 320 25.24 14.17 5.84
C ASP A 320 24.91 14.37 7.31
N THR A 321 24.66 15.61 7.68
CA THR A 321 24.35 16.01 9.07
C THR A 321 23.18 16.96 9.08
N TYR A 322 22.43 16.93 10.18
CA TYR A 322 21.35 17.88 10.39
C TYR A 322 21.92 19.29 10.59
N ALA A 323 21.24 20.27 9.97
CA ALA A 323 21.49 21.67 10.16
C ALA A 323 20.16 22.40 10.39
N ILE A 324 20.19 23.42 11.23
CA ILE A 324 19.05 24.31 11.42
C ILE A 324 19.19 25.50 10.47
N ALA A 325 18.25 25.63 9.55
CA ALA A 325 18.20 26.74 8.62
C ALA A 325 17.26 27.84 9.13
N VAL A 326 17.71 29.08 9.04
CA VAL A 326 16.91 30.27 9.30
C VAL A 326 17.00 31.22 8.13
N THR A 327 15.99 32.07 7.92
CA THR A 327 16.08 33.08 6.86
C THR A 327 17.18 34.09 7.19
N GLN A 328 17.87 34.57 6.15
CA GLN A 328 18.91 35.61 6.31
C GLN A 328 18.38 36.83 7.07
N LYS A 329 17.13 37.22 6.77
CA LYS A 329 16.45 38.33 7.44
C LYS A 329 16.29 38.08 8.95
N ALA A 330 15.95 36.88 9.36
CA ALA A 330 15.83 36.50 10.77
C ALA A 330 17.22 36.46 11.45
N ALA A 331 18.21 35.87 10.76
CA ALA A 331 19.58 35.82 11.27
C ALA A 331 20.14 37.21 11.56
N GLN A 332 19.99 38.13 10.64
CA GLN A 332 20.44 39.54 10.79
C GLN A 332 19.64 40.28 11.87
N LYS A 333 18.30 40.16 11.85
CA LYS A 333 17.43 40.87 12.80
C LYS A 333 17.68 40.49 14.27
N TYR A 334 17.91 39.20 14.53
CA TYR A 334 18.04 38.63 15.88
C TYR A 334 19.48 38.24 16.23
N GLY A 335 20.45 38.45 15.36
CA GLY A 335 21.86 38.13 15.60
C GLY A 335 22.09 36.66 15.81
N LEU A 336 21.50 35.77 14.94
CA LEU A 336 21.59 34.32 15.10
C LEU A 336 22.84 33.78 14.41
N ASN A 337 23.78 33.30 15.20
CA ASN A 337 25.04 32.71 14.74
C ASN A 337 25.23 31.28 15.19
N SER A 338 24.43 30.82 16.14
CA SER A 338 24.50 29.47 16.71
C SER A 338 23.12 28.97 17.08
N ILE A 339 22.99 27.64 17.31
CA ILE A 339 21.73 27.02 17.76
C ILE A 339 21.25 27.64 19.07
N GLY A 340 22.17 27.99 20.00
CA GLY A 340 21.83 28.66 21.25
C GLY A 340 21.17 30.01 21.08
N ASP A 341 21.43 30.70 19.97
CA ASP A 341 20.80 32.00 19.68
C ASP A 341 19.31 31.91 19.30
N LEU A 342 18.81 30.70 19.04
CA LEU A 342 17.38 30.49 18.75
C LEU A 342 16.47 30.89 19.92
N THR A 343 16.99 30.89 21.14
CA THR A 343 16.31 31.42 22.35
C THR A 343 15.94 32.91 22.20
N LYS A 344 16.62 33.64 21.35
CA LYS A 344 16.31 35.06 21.06
C LYS A 344 15.08 35.27 20.19
N LEU A 345 14.56 34.17 19.54
CA LEU A 345 13.41 34.25 18.67
C LEU A 345 12.10 34.24 19.47
N PRO A 346 11.30 35.29 19.48
CA PRO A 346 9.99 35.28 20.11
C PRO A 346 9.03 34.40 19.30
N ASN A 347 8.35 33.46 19.95
CA ASN A 347 7.35 32.60 19.31
C ASN A 347 7.88 31.84 18.09
N ALA A 348 9.11 31.32 18.14
CA ALA A 348 9.71 30.57 17.05
C ALA A 348 8.83 29.36 16.67
N LYS A 349 8.59 29.20 15.37
CA LYS A 349 7.95 27.99 14.81
C LYS A 349 9.03 27.21 14.07
N ALA A 350 9.19 25.96 14.42
CA ALA A 350 10.10 25.04 13.73
C ALA A 350 9.31 24.14 12.78
N GLY A 351 9.83 23.95 11.56
CA GLY A 351 9.35 22.94 10.61
C GLY A 351 10.38 21.81 10.55
N MET A 352 9.95 20.58 10.76
CA MET A 352 10.80 19.39 10.69
C MET A 352 9.99 18.18 10.22
N THR A 353 10.69 17.13 9.80
CA THR A 353 10.03 15.88 9.39
C THR A 353 9.49 15.14 10.60
N ALA A 354 8.37 14.40 10.43
CA ALA A 354 7.83 13.56 11.49
C ALA A 354 8.85 12.50 11.95
N GLU A 355 9.64 11.96 11.02
CA GLU A 355 10.71 11.00 11.34
C GLU A 355 11.76 11.59 12.30
N PHE A 356 12.09 12.88 12.14
CA PHE A 356 13.05 13.56 13.04
C PHE A 356 12.50 13.74 14.46
N LEU A 357 11.19 13.98 14.58
CA LEU A 357 10.53 14.12 15.90
C LEU A 357 10.52 12.81 16.69
N ASP A 358 10.38 11.68 16.01
CA ASP A 358 10.24 10.36 16.64
C ASP A 358 11.59 9.67 16.89
N ARG A 359 12.70 10.24 16.44
CA ARG A 359 14.04 9.65 16.59
C ARG A 359 14.66 10.02 17.95
N SER A 360 15.41 9.06 18.52
CA SER A 360 16.14 9.27 19.78
C SER A 360 17.30 10.26 19.68
N ASP A 361 17.75 10.56 18.45
CA ASP A 361 18.80 11.53 18.11
C ASP A 361 18.22 12.79 17.43
N GLY A 362 16.91 12.94 17.42
CA GLY A 362 16.19 14.10 16.92
C GLY A 362 15.95 15.16 18.00
N MET A 363 14.69 15.37 18.42
CA MET A 363 14.31 16.32 19.49
C MET A 363 13.98 15.59 20.79
#